data_0cc22ca6c11b84d57ec217eb2506acff
#
_entry.id   0cc22ca6c11b84d57ec217eb2506acff
#
_cell.length_a   1.000
_cell.length_b   1.000
_cell.length_c   1.000
_cell.angle_alpha   90.00
_cell.angle_beta   90.00
_cell.angle_gamma   90.00
#
_symmetry.space_group_name_H-M   'P 1'
#
loop_
_entity.id
_entity.type
_entity.pdbx_description
1 polymer ?
#
loop_
_entity_poly.entity_id
_entity_poly.type
_entity_poly.pdbx_seq_one_letter_code
_entity_poly.pdbx_strand_id
1 'polypeptide(L)'
;MKHFEKLLLFILLLTHSWLNGQDVKTPSSFSLKEAQEYALKNAYSIKNAKADVKIAEKKIFETTTLGLPQVNGEINFQNFIDIPTQVLPANAFNPLASPTDLVPLRFGTEYNTNAGLTASQLIFDGSYIVALQASRSYALLSKLTLSKTENDVKEAVAQAYYTVIVAEENKKILQQSLENMNKLFKETEAIYQSGFVEEQDVDQLKVSVTTLTNSLNRLNKQIDIAYKLLKLQMGIDIDTPISLTDNLSSLIVNDTAESLASSEFKYSDNLDYKLLQTQAHLAKLSLRRERYAYLPSLGAFFTHQQNALRNEFDIFDTDKKWFPTTLWGVKMSIPIFDSGMKGAKISQAKQEYSKILNTQKQIEQSLKIQAESAKADFTSALERYMNEKENLNLTEKIYNKTLIKYKEGLATSLELAQAQSQFLSTQANYVNAMLDVLNSKARLEKIMNNK
;
A
#
# COMPACT_ATOMS: atom_id res chain seq x y z
N MET A 1 34.38 -18.48 32.85
CA MET A 1 33.12 -19.17 32.57
C MET A 1 31.92 -18.66 33.40
N LYS A 2 32.01 -18.46 34.72
CA LYS A 2 30.87 -17.98 35.55
C LYS A 2 30.32 -16.58 35.26
N HIS A 3 31.03 -15.70 34.56
CA HIS A 3 30.55 -14.37 34.18
C HIS A 3 29.81 -14.34 32.83
N PHE A 4 30.10 -15.32 31.96
CA PHE A 4 29.47 -15.45 30.65
C PHE A 4 28.03 -16.02 30.75
N GLU A 5 27.80 -16.96 31.68
CA GLU A 5 26.45 -17.52 31.96
C GLU A 5 25.51 -16.46 32.56
N LYS A 6 26.03 -15.56 33.41
CA LYS A 6 25.22 -14.49 33.99
C LYS A 6 24.83 -13.41 32.97
N LEU A 7 25.68 -13.19 31.95
CA LEU A 7 25.37 -12.25 30.85
C LEU A 7 24.31 -12.83 29.90
N LEU A 8 24.34 -14.12 29.62
CA LEU A 8 23.33 -14.85 28.82
C LEU A 8 21.97 -14.89 29.50
N LEU A 9 21.94 -15.11 30.84
CA LEU A 9 20.69 -15.08 31.60
C LEU A 9 20.05 -13.70 31.71
N PHE A 10 20.85 -12.62 31.70
CA PHE A 10 20.35 -11.27 31.75
C PHE A 10 19.75 -10.82 30.37
N ILE A 11 20.27 -11.35 29.28
CA ILE A 11 19.72 -11.11 27.91
C ILE A 11 18.41 -11.90 27.74
N LEU A 12 18.25 -13.09 28.33
CA LEU A 12 17.02 -13.88 28.22
C LEU A 12 15.86 -13.31 29.05
N LEU A 13 16.13 -12.56 30.11
CA LEU A 13 15.12 -11.93 30.97
C LEU A 13 14.54 -10.61 30.39
N LEU A 14 15.20 -10.01 29.41
CA LEU A 14 14.74 -8.77 28.75
C LEU A 14 13.77 -9.01 27.58
N THR A 15 13.50 -10.26 27.19
CA THR A 15 12.63 -10.57 26.05
C THR A 15 11.17 -10.92 26.41
N HIS A 16 10.80 -10.89 27.72
CA HIS A 16 9.48 -11.39 28.17
C HIS A 16 8.45 -10.33 28.55
N SER A 17 8.64 -9.09 28.22
CA SER A 17 7.63 -8.06 28.49
C SER A 17 7.35 -7.23 27.27
N TRP A 18 6.46 -7.68 26.38
CA TRP A 18 5.75 -6.79 25.43
C TRP A 18 4.77 -7.59 24.56
N LEU A 19 3.81 -8.27 25.23
CA LEU A 19 2.62 -8.80 24.53
C LEU A 19 1.39 -8.52 25.41
N ASN A 20 1.15 -7.24 25.72
CA ASN A 20 -0.20 -6.81 26.07
C ASN A 20 -0.81 -6.22 24.81
N GLY A 21 -1.41 -7.09 23.99
CA GLY A 21 -2.39 -6.69 23.01
C GLY A 21 -3.56 -6.07 23.77
N GLN A 22 -3.68 -4.74 23.76
CA GLN A 22 -4.92 -4.10 24.17
C GLN A 22 -5.98 -4.56 23.16
N ASP A 23 -6.94 -5.36 23.63
CA ASP A 23 -8.20 -5.60 22.94
C ASP A 23 -8.91 -4.23 22.80
N VAL A 24 -8.64 -3.55 21.71
CA VAL A 24 -9.40 -2.34 21.33
C VAL A 24 -10.80 -2.82 21.00
N LYS A 25 -11.75 -2.65 21.95
CA LYS A 25 -13.17 -2.95 21.69
C LYS A 25 -13.58 -2.22 20.43
N THR A 26 -13.89 -2.98 19.39
CA THR A 26 -14.42 -2.43 18.13
C THR A 26 -15.76 -1.78 18.43
N PRO A 27 -16.01 -0.50 18.07
CA PRO A 27 -17.32 0.10 18.20
C PRO A 27 -18.37 -0.75 17.46
N SER A 28 -19.57 -0.86 18.00
CA SER A 28 -20.65 -1.65 17.41
C SER A 28 -21.45 -0.88 16.35
N SER A 29 -21.30 0.46 16.29
CA SER A 29 -22.03 1.33 15.36
C SER A 29 -21.11 2.40 14.80
N PHE A 30 -21.34 2.79 13.53
CA PHE A 30 -20.50 3.74 12.81
C PHE A 30 -21.33 4.67 11.93
N SER A 31 -21.07 5.96 12.01
CA SER A 31 -21.34 6.91 10.95
C SER A 31 -20.24 6.83 9.87
N LEU A 32 -20.47 7.41 8.70
CA LEU A 32 -19.46 7.45 7.62
C LEU A 32 -18.12 8.03 8.10
N LYS A 33 -18.20 9.16 8.82
CA LYS A 33 -17.00 9.83 9.36
C LYS A 33 -16.26 8.94 10.35
N GLU A 34 -16.95 8.31 11.28
CA GLU A 34 -16.35 7.39 12.26
C GLU A 34 -15.78 6.16 11.59
N ALA A 35 -16.41 5.61 10.55
CA ALA A 35 -15.92 4.50 9.77
C ALA A 35 -14.60 4.86 9.06
N GLN A 36 -14.53 6.06 8.45
CA GLN A 36 -13.30 6.56 7.82
C GLN A 36 -12.18 6.79 8.86
N GLU A 37 -12.48 7.44 9.98
CA GLU A 37 -11.50 7.68 11.05
C GLU A 37 -10.97 6.37 11.66
N TYR A 38 -11.85 5.37 11.83
CA TYR A 38 -11.45 4.04 12.29
C TYR A 38 -10.54 3.35 11.28
N ALA A 39 -10.89 3.40 9.99
CA ALA A 39 -10.09 2.82 8.91
C ALA A 39 -8.69 3.44 8.83
N LEU A 40 -8.54 4.75 8.99
CA LEU A 40 -7.24 5.44 9.01
C LEU A 40 -6.31 4.97 10.14
N LYS A 41 -6.87 4.36 11.19
CA LYS A 41 -6.10 3.78 12.29
C LYS A 41 -5.85 2.28 12.09
N ASN A 42 -6.81 1.54 11.54
CA ASN A 42 -6.88 0.09 11.61
C ASN A 42 -6.77 -0.63 10.26
N ALA A 43 -7.10 0.00 9.13
CA ALA A 43 -7.03 -0.63 7.81
C ALA A 43 -5.63 -1.19 7.53
N TYR A 44 -5.55 -2.39 6.94
CA TYR A 44 -4.30 -3.07 6.65
C TYR A 44 -3.40 -2.27 5.71
N SER A 45 -3.97 -1.60 4.71
CA SER A 45 -3.24 -0.73 3.78
C SER A 45 -2.56 0.45 4.49
N ILE A 46 -3.23 1.06 5.48
CA ILE A 46 -2.68 2.14 6.30
C ILE A 46 -1.55 1.62 7.22
N LYS A 47 -1.75 0.46 7.84
CA LYS A 47 -0.70 -0.16 8.68
C LYS A 47 0.55 -0.45 7.86
N ASN A 48 0.38 -0.99 6.63
CA ASN A 48 1.48 -1.26 5.71
C ASN A 48 2.17 0.04 5.28
N ALA A 49 1.42 1.06 4.85
CA ALA A 49 2.00 2.34 4.44
C ALA A 49 2.74 3.05 5.60
N LYS A 50 2.25 2.95 6.84
CA LYS A 50 2.97 3.43 8.03
C LYS A 50 4.26 2.64 8.29
N ALA A 51 4.26 1.33 8.03
CA ALA A 51 5.47 0.50 8.11
C ALA A 51 6.49 0.92 7.04
N ASP A 52 6.05 1.20 5.80
CA ASP A 52 6.91 1.68 4.71
C ASP A 52 7.56 3.03 5.05
N VAL A 53 6.85 3.94 5.72
CA VAL A 53 7.44 5.19 6.22
C VAL A 53 8.54 4.91 7.23
N LYS A 54 8.31 3.99 8.20
CA LYS A 54 9.34 3.61 9.17
C LYS A 54 10.54 2.95 8.50
N ILE A 55 10.33 2.10 7.51
CA ILE A 55 11.39 1.48 6.70
C ILE A 55 12.22 2.58 6.00
N ALA A 56 11.57 3.56 5.37
CA ALA A 56 12.24 4.65 4.71
C ALA A 56 13.05 5.54 5.69
N GLU A 57 12.54 5.77 6.90
CA GLU A 57 13.27 6.48 7.96
C GLU A 57 14.49 5.68 8.44
N LYS A 58 14.37 4.35 8.58
CA LYS A 58 15.53 3.49 8.89
C LYS A 58 16.54 3.44 7.74
N LYS A 59 16.09 3.57 6.49
CA LYS A 59 16.98 3.68 5.31
C LYS A 59 17.83 4.94 5.33
N ILE A 60 17.32 6.06 5.86
CA ILE A 60 18.14 7.26 6.12
C ILE A 60 19.26 6.92 7.10
N PHE A 61 18.94 6.26 8.21
CA PHE A 61 19.94 5.86 9.22
C PHE A 61 20.96 4.89 8.64
N GLU A 62 20.51 3.82 7.95
CA GLU A 62 21.40 2.87 7.25
C GLU A 62 22.36 3.58 6.29
N THR A 63 21.84 4.52 5.47
CA THR A 63 22.71 5.29 4.57
C THR A 63 23.67 6.18 5.35
N THR A 64 23.23 6.78 6.46
CA THR A 64 24.10 7.60 7.31
C THR A 64 25.24 6.79 7.92
N THR A 65 24.97 5.55 8.34
CA THR A 65 25.98 4.68 8.96
C THR A 65 27.10 4.28 8.01
N LEU A 66 26.90 4.32 6.69
CA LEU A 66 27.97 4.11 5.71
C LEU A 66 29.10 5.16 5.83
N GLY A 67 28.80 6.34 6.33
CA GLY A 67 29.77 7.40 6.61
C GLY A 67 30.36 7.36 8.02
N LEU A 68 29.89 6.47 8.91
CA LEU A 68 30.41 6.33 10.29
C LEU A 68 31.49 5.24 10.34
N PRO A 69 32.32 5.20 11.42
CA PRO A 69 33.31 4.16 11.58
C PRO A 69 32.67 2.76 11.56
N GLN A 70 33.26 1.86 10.77
CA GLN A 70 32.90 0.45 10.69
C GLN A 70 34.02 -0.39 11.31
N VAL A 71 33.69 -1.34 12.18
CA VAL A 71 34.66 -2.26 12.77
C VAL A 71 34.29 -3.67 12.36
N ASN A 72 35.22 -4.35 11.69
CA ASN A 72 35.08 -5.72 11.23
C ASN A 72 36.15 -6.60 11.88
N GLY A 73 35.73 -7.78 12.34
CA GLY A 73 36.64 -8.83 12.78
C GLY A 73 36.76 -9.91 11.71
N GLU A 74 38.00 -10.35 11.48
CA GLU A 74 38.29 -11.37 10.48
C GLU A 74 39.25 -12.40 11.07
N ILE A 75 38.99 -13.67 10.82
CA ILE A 75 39.90 -14.78 11.14
C ILE A 75 40.07 -15.58 9.87
N ASN A 76 41.31 -15.65 9.40
CA ASN A 76 41.71 -16.43 8.23
C ASN A 76 42.63 -17.55 8.65
N PHE A 77 42.40 -18.76 8.17
CA PHE A 77 43.29 -19.91 8.27
C PHE A 77 43.62 -20.37 6.85
N GLN A 78 44.90 -20.53 6.60
CA GLN A 78 45.43 -21.01 5.31
C GLN A 78 46.41 -22.15 5.57
N ASN A 79 46.22 -23.24 4.84
CA ASN A 79 47.21 -24.33 4.75
C ASN A 79 47.82 -24.32 3.35
N PHE A 80 49.10 -24.05 3.27
CA PHE A 80 49.85 -24.12 2.02
C PHE A 80 50.30 -25.57 1.80
N ILE A 81 49.62 -26.29 0.89
CA ILE A 81 50.00 -27.63 0.46
C ILE A 81 51.41 -27.59 -0.16
N ASP A 82 51.65 -26.54 -0.95
CA ASP A 82 52.98 -26.22 -1.47
C ASP A 82 53.36 -24.79 -1.06
N ILE A 83 54.44 -24.66 -0.27
CA ILE A 83 54.96 -23.36 0.17
C ILE A 83 55.50 -22.61 -1.05
N PRO A 84 55.13 -21.34 -1.27
CA PRO A 84 55.67 -20.55 -2.38
C PRO A 84 57.19 -20.50 -2.40
N THR A 85 57.80 -20.88 -3.52
CA THR A 85 59.26 -20.84 -3.74
C THR A 85 59.62 -19.50 -4.42
N GLN A 86 60.44 -18.72 -3.75
CA GLN A 86 61.06 -17.53 -4.35
C GLN A 86 62.42 -17.88 -4.91
N VAL A 87 62.73 -17.40 -6.09
CA VAL A 87 64.04 -17.62 -6.72
C VAL A 87 64.85 -16.35 -6.57
N LEU A 88 65.97 -16.47 -5.90
CA LEU A 88 66.90 -15.35 -5.63
C LEU A 88 68.24 -15.59 -6.30
N PRO A 89 68.90 -14.52 -6.73
CA PRO A 89 70.33 -14.65 -7.27
C PRO A 89 71.25 -15.22 -6.20
N ALA A 90 72.08 -16.19 -6.59
CA ALA A 90 72.96 -16.90 -5.67
C ALA A 90 73.98 -15.96 -4.98
N ASN A 91 74.35 -14.85 -5.62
CA ASN A 91 75.27 -13.84 -5.06
C ASN A 91 74.68 -13.09 -3.84
N ALA A 92 73.32 -13.17 -3.59
CA ALA A 92 72.73 -12.67 -2.37
C ALA A 92 73.12 -13.46 -1.11
N PHE A 93 73.55 -14.70 -1.25
CA PHE A 93 74.02 -15.58 -0.18
C PHE A 93 75.49 -15.90 -0.20
N ASN A 94 76.15 -15.91 -1.40
CA ASN A 94 77.51 -16.10 -1.59
C ASN A 94 78.08 -15.03 -2.55
N PRO A 95 78.86 -14.04 -2.07
CA PRO A 95 79.39 -12.97 -2.90
C PRO A 95 80.31 -13.44 -4.07
N LEU A 96 80.78 -14.67 -4.02
CA LEU A 96 81.60 -15.28 -5.06
C LEU A 96 80.76 -16.03 -6.14
N ALA A 97 79.46 -16.19 -5.94
CA ALA A 97 78.58 -16.83 -6.92
C ALA A 97 78.22 -15.87 -8.07
N SER A 98 77.92 -16.45 -9.23
CA SER A 98 77.51 -15.65 -10.38
C SER A 98 76.09 -15.02 -10.09
N PRO A 99 75.88 -13.74 -10.46
CA PRO A 99 74.55 -13.11 -10.34
C PRO A 99 73.50 -13.79 -11.20
N THR A 100 73.89 -14.59 -12.17
CA THR A 100 72.96 -15.36 -13.05
C THR A 100 72.53 -16.69 -12.46
N ASP A 101 73.30 -17.18 -11.43
CA ASP A 101 72.88 -18.42 -10.74
C ASP A 101 71.72 -18.15 -9.80
N LEU A 102 70.69 -18.96 -9.93
CA LEU A 102 69.43 -18.78 -9.19
C LEU A 102 69.28 -19.89 -8.13
N VAL A 103 69.00 -19.48 -6.90
CA VAL A 103 68.73 -20.39 -5.76
C VAL A 103 67.27 -20.33 -5.43
N PRO A 104 66.55 -21.45 -5.55
CA PRO A 104 65.14 -21.52 -5.10
C PRO A 104 65.10 -21.66 -3.58
N LEU A 105 64.38 -20.74 -2.92
CA LEU A 105 64.15 -20.74 -1.47
C LEU A 105 62.68 -20.76 -1.19
N ARG A 106 62.24 -21.64 -0.28
CA ARG A 106 60.87 -21.67 0.23
C ARG A 106 60.77 -20.68 1.38
N PHE A 107 59.98 -19.60 1.15
CA PHE A 107 59.69 -18.62 2.20
C PHE A 107 58.26 -18.74 2.68
N GLY A 108 58.06 -19.04 3.96
CA GLY A 108 56.76 -19.16 4.59
C GLY A 108 56.62 -20.41 5.47
N THR A 109 55.45 -20.59 5.97
CA THR A 109 55.09 -21.74 6.80
C THR A 109 53.87 -22.43 6.20
N GLU A 110 53.69 -23.73 6.50
CA GLU A 110 52.58 -24.52 5.97
C GLU A 110 51.23 -23.99 6.47
N TYR A 111 51.16 -23.59 7.73
CA TYR A 111 49.94 -23.15 8.37
C TYR A 111 50.03 -21.67 8.76
N ASN A 112 49.17 -20.85 8.17
CA ASN A 112 49.08 -19.43 8.46
C ASN A 112 47.71 -19.07 8.97
N THR A 113 47.66 -18.51 10.17
CA THR A 113 46.39 -18.02 10.75
C THR A 113 46.57 -16.55 11.09
N ASN A 114 45.61 -15.73 10.68
CA ASN A 114 45.50 -14.38 11.15
C ASN A 114 44.12 -14.12 11.78
N ALA A 115 44.14 -13.44 12.90
CA ALA A 115 42.94 -12.99 13.59
C ALA A 115 43.10 -11.50 13.87
N GLY A 116 42.16 -10.68 13.36
CA GLY A 116 42.32 -9.23 13.45
C GLY A 116 41.00 -8.46 13.47
N LEU A 117 41.16 -7.20 13.83
CA LEU A 117 40.12 -6.18 13.78
C LEU A 117 40.55 -5.05 12.84
N THR A 118 39.64 -4.67 11.96
CA THR A 118 39.87 -3.51 11.07
C THR A 118 38.76 -2.49 11.31
N ALA A 119 39.12 -1.29 11.76
CA ALA A 119 38.25 -0.13 11.80
C ALA A 119 38.44 0.69 10.53
N SER A 120 37.40 0.98 9.79
CA SER A 120 37.41 1.81 8.59
C SER A 120 36.42 2.98 8.68
N GLN A 121 36.84 4.13 8.15
CA GLN A 121 36.03 5.34 8.14
C GLN A 121 36.04 5.97 6.76
N LEU A 122 34.88 6.18 6.19
CA LEU A 122 34.69 6.98 4.99
C LEU A 122 34.91 8.46 5.35
N ILE A 123 35.86 9.13 4.74
CA ILE A 123 36.13 10.56 4.94
C ILE A 123 35.41 11.40 3.90
N PHE A 124 35.51 10.97 2.63
CA PHE A 124 34.88 11.66 1.52
C PHE A 124 34.51 10.68 0.40
N ASP A 125 33.25 10.79 -0.06
CA ASP A 125 32.75 10.18 -1.29
C ASP A 125 31.60 11.03 -1.82
N GLY A 126 31.73 11.54 -3.05
CA GLY A 126 30.71 12.38 -3.66
C GLY A 126 29.39 11.64 -3.88
N SER A 127 29.44 10.36 -4.21
CA SER A 127 28.26 9.52 -4.41
C SER A 127 27.50 9.27 -3.10
N TYR A 128 28.22 9.09 -1.99
CA TYR A 128 27.65 8.96 -0.65
C TYR A 128 26.86 10.21 -0.24
N ILE A 129 27.43 11.41 -0.46
CA ILE A 129 26.76 12.67 -0.11
C ILE A 129 25.41 12.78 -0.85
N VAL A 130 25.38 12.41 -2.13
CA VAL A 130 24.13 12.43 -2.91
C VAL A 130 23.18 11.30 -2.48
N ALA A 131 23.71 10.12 -2.14
CA ALA A 131 22.90 9.01 -1.63
C ALA A 131 22.17 9.39 -0.33
N LEU A 132 22.83 10.14 0.56
CA LEU A 132 22.21 10.66 1.79
C LEU A 132 21.06 11.68 1.49
N GLN A 133 21.23 12.52 0.48
CA GLN A 133 20.15 13.41 0.01
C GLN A 133 18.98 12.61 -0.59
N ALA A 134 19.31 11.58 -1.39
CA ALA A 134 18.30 10.71 -2.00
C ALA A 134 17.52 9.91 -0.96
N SER A 135 18.16 9.40 0.11
CA SER A 135 17.45 8.67 1.17
C SER A 135 16.42 9.54 1.90
N ARG A 136 16.72 10.82 2.12
CA ARG A 136 15.76 11.79 2.69
C ARG A 136 14.58 12.05 1.76
N SER A 137 14.86 12.21 0.46
CA SER A 137 13.81 12.39 -0.55
C SER A 137 12.94 11.13 -0.71
N TYR A 138 13.53 9.94 -0.54
CA TYR A 138 12.80 8.68 -0.52
C TYR A 138 11.86 8.59 0.69
N ALA A 139 12.28 9.03 1.87
CA ALA A 139 11.41 9.10 3.03
C ALA A 139 10.25 10.10 2.84
N LEU A 140 10.48 11.23 2.16
CA LEU A 140 9.41 12.14 1.77
C LEU A 140 8.43 11.47 0.81
N LEU A 141 8.93 10.74 -0.18
CA LEU A 141 8.09 9.97 -1.11
C LEU A 141 7.18 8.97 -0.36
N SER A 142 7.74 8.23 0.62
CA SER A 142 6.95 7.29 1.43
C SER A 142 5.87 7.99 2.27
N LYS A 143 6.14 9.18 2.82
CA LYS A 143 5.14 9.98 3.55
C LYS A 143 4.01 10.46 2.63
N LEU A 144 4.34 10.94 1.44
CA LEU A 144 3.33 11.32 0.43
C LEU A 144 2.49 10.11 -0.02
N THR A 145 3.13 8.93 -0.14
CA THR A 145 2.43 7.68 -0.46
C THR A 145 1.47 7.29 0.66
N LEU A 146 1.85 7.46 1.93
CA LEU A 146 0.93 7.27 3.06
C LEU A 146 -0.27 8.20 2.96
N SER A 147 -0.06 9.51 2.71
CA SER A 147 -1.17 10.47 2.56
C SER A 147 -2.10 10.11 1.40
N LYS A 148 -1.54 9.64 0.27
CA LYS A 148 -2.36 9.11 -0.85
C LYS A 148 -3.16 7.89 -0.42
N THR A 149 -2.55 6.93 0.28
CA THR A 149 -3.24 5.73 0.80
C THR A 149 -4.36 6.11 1.77
N GLU A 150 -4.17 7.14 2.59
CA GLU A 150 -5.22 7.67 3.49
C GLU A 150 -6.44 8.18 2.71
N ASN A 151 -6.22 8.92 1.61
CA ASN A 151 -7.30 9.38 0.74
C ASN A 151 -7.99 8.22 -0.02
N ASP A 152 -7.21 7.25 -0.51
CA ASP A 152 -7.73 6.07 -1.19
C ASP A 152 -8.61 5.21 -0.24
N VAL A 153 -8.18 5.04 1.02
CA VAL A 153 -8.96 4.33 2.05
C VAL A 153 -10.25 5.08 2.41
N LYS A 154 -10.20 6.41 2.56
CA LYS A 154 -11.41 7.20 2.81
C LYS A 154 -12.45 7.02 1.72
N GLU A 155 -12.04 7.05 0.45
CA GLU A 155 -12.94 6.82 -0.70
C GLU A 155 -13.49 5.38 -0.69
N ALA A 156 -12.62 4.37 -0.54
CA ALA A 156 -13.02 2.97 -0.54
C ALA A 156 -14.01 2.63 0.59
N VAL A 157 -13.79 3.19 1.79
CA VAL A 157 -14.72 3.06 2.93
C VAL A 157 -16.04 3.76 2.63
N ALA A 158 -16.00 4.96 2.03
CA ALA A 158 -17.24 5.67 1.67
C ALA A 158 -18.08 4.88 0.66
N GLN A 159 -17.46 4.35 -0.39
CA GLN A 159 -18.15 3.55 -1.42
C GLN A 159 -18.74 2.26 -0.83
N ALA A 160 -17.99 1.55 0.04
CA ALA A 160 -18.50 0.37 0.72
C ALA A 160 -19.66 0.71 1.70
N TYR A 161 -19.54 1.81 2.43
CA TYR A 161 -20.56 2.32 3.34
C TYR A 161 -21.84 2.68 2.58
N TYR A 162 -21.73 3.40 1.47
CA TYR A 162 -22.88 3.76 0.63
C TYR A 162 -23.57 2.53 0.05
N THR A 163 -22.80 1.53 -0.36
CA THR A 163 -23.35 0.26 -0.86
C THR A 163 -24.23 -0.42 0.20
N VAL A 164 -23.80 -0.45 1.45
CA VAL A 164 -24.57 -1.05 2.55
C VAL A 164 -25.83 -0.25 2.83
N ILE A 165 -25.70 1.08 3.03
CA ILE A 165 -26.86 1.90 3.45
C ILE A 165 -27.95 1.99 2.37
N VAL A 166 -27.54 2.05 1.08
CA VAL A 166 -28.47 2.03 -0.06
C VAL A 166 -29.15 0.65 -0.17
N ALA A 167 -28.41 -0.44 0.04
CA ALA A 167 -28.99 -1.79 0.02
C ALA A 167 -29.97 -2.02 1.19
N GLU A 168 -29.68 -1.50 2.39
CA GLU A 168 -30.60 -1.57 3.52
C GLU A 168 -31.88 -0.77 3.28
N GLU A 169 -31.79 0.40 2.66
CA GLU A 169 -32.97 1.19 2.29
C GLU A 169 -33.83 0.46 1.25
N ASN A 170 -33.19 -0.12 0.23
CA ASN A 170 -33.89 -0.95 -0.77
C ASN A 170 -34.57 -2.15 -0.13
N LYS A 171 -33.96 -2.78 0.88
CA LYS A 171 -34.56 -3.88 1.65
C LYS A 171 -35.86 -3.46 2.32
N LYS A 172 -35.91 -2.29 2.95
CA LYS A 172 -37.13 -1.78 3.60
C LYS A 172 -38.29 -1.62 2.59
N ILE A 173 -37.98 -1.05 1.42
CA ILE A 173 -38.99 -0.87 0.36
C ILE A 173 -39.49 -2.21 -0.18
N LEU A 174 -38.57 -3.19 -0.44
CA LEU A 174 -38.99 -4.52 -0.89
C LEU A 174 -39.76 -5.29 0.17
N GLN A 175 -39.45 -5.15 1.46
CA GLN A 175 -40.19 -5.77 2.55
C GLN A 175 -41.64 -5.24 2.60
N GLN A 176 -41.81 -3.92 2.50
CA GLN A 176 -43.13 -3.30 2.46
C GLN A 176 -43.96 -3.76 1.24
N SER A 177 -43.31 -3.85 0.08
CA SER A 177 -43.96 -4.32 -1.16
C SER A 177 -44.39 -5.79 -1.04
N LEU A 178 -43.52 -6.65 -0.44
CA LEU A 178 -43.85 -8.06 -0.20
C LEU A 178 -44.99 -8.23 0.79
N GLU A 179 -45.04 -7.44 1.87
CA GLU A 179 -46.12 -7.46 2.86
C GLU A 179 -47.46 -7.09 2.22
N ASN A 180 -47.50 -6.00 1.45
CA ASN A 180 -48.67 -5.55 0.73
C ASN A 180 -49.17 -6.61 -0.28
N MET A 181 -48.22 -7.24 -1.01
CA MET A 181 -48.56 -8.27 -2.00
C MET A 181 -49.06 -9.56 -1.36
N ASN A 182 -48.48 -9.98 -0.23
CA ASN A 182 -48.98 -11.14 0.54
C ASN A 182 -50.38 -10.93 1.07
N LYS A 183 -50.68 -9.71 1.51
CA LYS A 183 -52.04 -9.37 1.96
C LYS A 183 -53.03 -9.48 0.80
N LEU A 184 -52.69 -8.90 -0.36
CA LEU A 184 -53.53 -8.95 -1.56
C LEU A 184 -53.77 -10.41 -2.04
N PHE A 185 -52.67 -11.22 -2.07
CA PHE A 185 -52.77 -12.63 -2.44
C PHE A 185 -53.76 -13.39 -1.57
N LYS A 186 -53.70 -13.24 -0.24
CA LYS A 186 -54.61 -13.88 0.71
C LYS A 186 -56.06 -13.41 0.53
N GLU A 187 -56.27 -12.11 0.32
CA GLU A 187 -57.58 -11.54 0.04
C GLU A 187 -58.21 -12.14 -1.24
N THR A 188 -57.43 -12.20 -2.34
CA THR A 188 -57.87 -12.74 -3.63
C THR A 188 -58.10 -14.26 -3.58
N GLU A 189 -57.24 -15.01 -2.85
CA GLU A 189 -57.41 -16.45 -2.66
C GLU A 189 -58.73 -16.79 -1.94
N ALA A 190 -59.11 -16.00 -0.91
CA ALA A 190 -60.40 -16.14 -0.22
C ALA A 190 -61.61 -15.84 -1.15
N ILE A 191 -61.48 -14.82 -2.03
CA ILE A 191 -62.50 -14.46 -3.02
C ILE A 191 -62.63 -15.56 -4.08
N TYR A 192 -61.53 -16.17 -4.52
CA TYR A 192 -61.51 -17.32 -5.44
C TYR A 192 -62.27 -18.52 -4.85
N GLN A 193 -62.02 -18.87 -3.59
CA GLN A 193 -62.69 -19.95 -2.90
C GLN A 193 -64.25 -19.71 -2.80
N SER A 194 -64.63 -18.46 -2.90
CA SER A 194 -66.05 -18.06 -2.94
C SER A 194 -66.64 -17.99 -4.37
N GLY A 195 -65.82 -18.26 -5.40
CA GLY A 195 -66.22 -18.35 -6.82
C GLY A 195 -66.38 -16.99 -7.53
N PHE A 196 -65.78 -15.88 -6.98
CA PHE A 196 -65.97 -14.54 -7.54
C PHE A 196 -64.74 -14.04 -8.38
N VAL A 197 -63.62 -14.77 -8.41
CA VAL A 197 -62.45 -14.50 -9.27
C VAL A 197 -61.93 -15.78 -9.90
N GLU A 198 -61.15 -15.68 -10.96
CA GLU A 198 -60.57 -16.82 -11.67
C GLU A 198 -59.29 -17.33 -10.98
N GLU A 199 -58.95 -18.62 -11.16
CA GLU A 199 -57.73 -19.22 -10.66
C GLU A 199 -56.48 -18.51 -11.20
N GLN A 200 -56.54 -18.00 -12.43
CA GLN A 200 -55.46 -17.24 -13.09
C GLN A 200 -55.10 -15.99 -12.28
N ASP A 201 -56.07 -15.30 -11.64
CA ASP A 201 -55.79 -14.10 -10.81
C ASP A 201 -54.97 -14.46 -9.57
N VAL A 202 -55.31 -15.59 -8.92
CA VAL A 202 -54.59 -16.10 -7.75
C VAL A 202 -53.17 -16.52 -8.14
N ASP A 203 -52.99 -17.24 -9.26
CA ASP A 203 -51.68 -17.67 -9.76
C ASP A 203 -50.78 -16.48 -10.11
N GLN A 204 -51.33 -15.43 -10.73
CA GLN A 204 -50.55 -14.21 -11.07
C GLN A 204 -50.03 -13.51 -9.81
N LEU A 205 -50.84 -13.41 -8.75
CA LEU A 205 -50.40 -12.83 -7.47
C LEU A 205 -49.37 -13.72 -6.78
N LYS A 206 -49.53 -15.05 -6.84
CA LYS A 206 -48.57 -16.02 -6.30
C LYS A 206 -47.21 -15.91 -6.97
N VAL A 207 -47.15 -15.73 -8.29
CA VAL A 207 -45.94 -15.45 -9.05
C VAL A 207 -45.29 -14.15 -8.56
N SER A 208 -46.09 -13.09 -8.35
CA SER A 208 -45.61 -11.80 -7.84
C SER A 208 -45.02 -11.92 -6.43
N VAL A 209 -45.68 -12.61 -5.49
CA VAL A 209 -45.16 -12.91 -4.14
C VAL A 209 -43.86 -13.67 -4.19
N THR A 210 -43.78 -14.72 -5.03
CA THR A 210 -42.57 -15.53 -5.20
C THR A 210 -41.40 -14.70 -5.74
N THR A 211 -41.68 -13.83 -6.71
CA THR A 211 -40.65 -12.93 -7.31
C THR A 211 -40.12 -11.95 -6.28
N LEU A 212 -40.99 -11.32 -5.48
CA LEU A 212 -40.57 -10.40 -4.40
C LEU A 212 -39.77 -11.14 -3.31
N THR A 213 -40.22 -12.35 -2.92
CA THR A 213 -39.53 -13.18 -1.92
C THR A 213 -38.12 -13.54 -2.39
N ASN A 214 -37.99 -13.98 -3.64
CA ASN A 214 -36.66 -14.29 -4.21
C ASN A 214 -35.76 -13.06 -4.30
N SER A 215 -36.33 -11.91 -4.66
CA SER A 215 -35.59 -10.63 -4.71
C SER A 215 -35.10 -10.22 -3.32
N LEU A 216 -35.95 -10.32 -2.30
CA LEU A 216 -35.58 -10.02 -0.91
C LEU A 216 -34.48 -10.97 -0.38
N ASN A 217 -34.62 -12.27 -0.66
CA ASN A 217 -33.60 -13.27 -0.26
C ASN A 217 -32.23 -12.99 -0.91
N ARG A 218 -32.24 -12.62 -2.19
CA ARG A 218 -30.99 -12.21 -2.90
C ARG A 218 -30.40 -10.96 -2.28
N LEU A 219 -31.21 -9.95 -2.03
CA LEU A 219 -30.77 -8.68 -1.43
C LEU A 219 -30.19 -8.88 -0.03
N ASN A 220 -30.78 -9.73 0.82
CA ASN A 220 -30.24 -10.05 2.13
C ASN A 220 -28.82 -10.66 2.04
N LYS A 221 -28.58 -11.55 1.08
CA LYS A 221 -27.24 -12.11 0.84
C LYS A 221 -26.26 -11.03 0.34
N GLN A 222 -26.72 -10.11 -0.52
CA GLN A 222 -25.88 -9.00 -1.01
C GLN A 222 -25.52 -8.04 0.13
N ILE A 223 -26.44 -7.73 1.05
CA ILE A 223 -26.18 -6.91 2.23
C ILE A 223 -25.11 -7.55 3.12
N ASP A 224 -25.20 -8.86 3.40
CA ASP A 224 -24.18 -9.56 4.18
C ASP A 224 -22.79 -9.44 3.56
N ILE A 225 -22.69 -9.62 2.24
CA ILE A 225 -21.42 -9.45 1.51
C ILE A 225 -20.96 -7.99 1.57
N ALA A 226 -21.86 -7.01 1.40
CA ALA A 226 -21.52 -5.60 1.46
C ALA A 226 -20.96 -5.20 2.85
N TYR A 227 -21.55 -5.70 3.93
CA TYR A 227 -21.00 -5.52 5.29
C TYR A 227 -19.61 -6.13 5.45
N LYS A 228 -19.38 -7.33 4.91
CA LYS A 228 -18.06 -7.97 4.96
C LYS A 228 -17.01 -7.16 4.19
N LEU A 229 -17.37 -6.60 3.03
CA LEU A 229 -16.48 -5.73 2.26
C LEU A 229 -16.17 -4.42 3.02
N LEU A 230 -17.18 -3.79 3.64
CA LEU A 230 -16.98 -2.61 4.47
C LEU A 230 -16.03 -2.90 5.65
N LYS A 231 -16.28 -4.00 6.37
CA LYS A 231 -15.40 -4.44 7.48
C LYS A 231 -13.96 -4.68 7.02
N LEU A 232 -13.77 -5.30 5.86
CA LEU A 232 -12.44 -5.50 5.27
C LEU A 232 -11.72 -4.17 4.98
N GLN A 233 -12.43 -3.19 4.39
CA GLN A 233 -11.86 -1.87 4.13
C GLN A 233 -11.51 -1.12 5.43
N MET A 234 -12.28 -1.31 6.48
CA MET A 234 -12.03 -0.72 7.79
C MET A 234 -10.93 -1.43 8.59
N GLY A 235 -10.53 -2.65 8.21
CA GLY A 235 -9.60 -3.48 8.98
C GLY A 235 -10.25 -4.09 10.22
N ILE A 236 -11.56 -4.35 10.17
CA ILE A 236 -12.35 -5.07 11.17
C ILE A 236 -12.45 -6.54 10.72
N ASP A 237 -12.49 -7.46 11.68
CA ASP A 237 -12.75 -8.87 11.39
C ASP A 237 -14.15 -9.03 10.75
N ILE A 238 -14.23 -9.82 9.68
CA ILE A 238 -15.44 -9.98 8.86
C ILE A 238 -16.63 -10.55 9.62
N ASP A 239 -16.39 -11.26 10.73
CA ASP A 239 -17.43 -11.88 11.54
C ASP A 239 -17.92 -10.98 12.70
N THR A 240 -17.21 -9.86 12.96
CA THR A 240 -17.63 -8.88 13.99
C THR A 240 -18.92 -8.19 13.58
N PRO A 241 -19.98 -8.19 14.41
CA PRO A 241 -21.21 -7.47 14.09
C PRO A 241 -21.00 -5.95 14.19
N ILE A 242 -21.44 -5.23 13.14
CA ILE A 242 -21.48 -3.76 13.12
C ILE A 242 -22.80 -3.26 12.56
N SER A 243 -23.18 -2.04 12.91
CA SER A 243 -24.35 -1.33 12.36
C SER A 243 -23.98 0.06 11.85
N LEU A 244 -24.76 0.61 10.94
CA LEU A 244 -24.59 1.95 10.40
C LEU A 244 -25.61 2.90 10.99
N THR A 245 -25.22 4.15 11.24
CA THR A 245 -26.05 5.14 11.96
C THR A 245 -26.56 6.26 11.08
N ASP A 246 -25.95 6.51 9.91
CA ASP A 246 -26.35 7.63 9.06
C ASP A 246 -27.69 7.38 8.37
N ASN A 247 -28.39 8.47 8.09
CA ASN A 247 -29.57 8.46 7.23
C ASN A 247 -29.16 8.77 5.79
N LEU A 248 -29.67 7.99 4.83
CA LEU A 248 -29.36 8.13 3.42
C LEU A 248 -29.62 9.56 2.88
N SER A 249 -30.72 10.18 3.27
CA SER A 249 -31.08 11.53 2.83
C SER A 249 -30.04 12.59 3.25
N SER A 250 -29.44 12.46 4.43
CA SER A 250 -28.40 13.40 4.90
C SER A 250 -27.08 13.26 4.16
N LEU A 251 -26.80 12.09 3.59
CA LEU A 251 -25.58 11.83 2.82
C LEU A 251 -25.64 12.40 1.40
N ILE A 252 -26.84 12.44 0.79
CA ILE A 252 -27.05 12.96 -0.57
C ILE A 252 -27.08 14.49 -0.56
N VAL A 253 -27.84 15.08 0.36
CA VAL A 253 -28.01 16.54 0.46
C VAL A 253 -26.83 17.13 1.24
N ASN A 254 -25.80 17.55 0.51
CA ASN A 254 -24.65 18.20 1.13
C ASN A 254 -24.12 19.30 0.18
N ASP A 255 -24.32 20.56 0.52
CA ASP A 255 -23.91 21.75 -0.23
C ASP A 255 -22.42 21.78 -0.61
N THR A 256 -21.62 20.97 0.11
CA THR A 256 -20.18 20.88 -0.09
C THR A 256 -19.80 20.34 -1.49
N ALA A 257 -20.52 19.34 -2.02
CA ALA A 257 -20.19 18.73 -3.30
C ALA A 257 -20.52 19.68 -4.49
N GLU A 258 -21.61 20.45 -4.40
CA GLU A 258 -21.95 21.45 -5.43
C GLU A 258 -20.92 22.61 -5.43
N SER A 259 -20.48 23.04 -4.25
CA SER A 259 -19.43 24.05 -4.13
C SER A 259 -18.07 23.55 -4.69
N LEU A 260 -17.75 22.28 -4.50
CA LEU A 260 -16.54 21.66 -5.08
C LEU A 260 -16.62 21.53 -6.59
N ALA A 261 -17.78 21.17 -7.16
CA ALA A 261 -17.98 21.10 -8.60
C ALA A 261 -17.76 22.48 -9.28
N SER A 262 -18.09 23.55 -8.59
CA SER A 262 -17.92 24.94 -9.08
C SER A 262 -16.50 25.49 -8.82
N SER A 263 -15.67 24.82 -8.01
CA SER A 263 -14.33 25.32 -7.66
C SER A 263 -13.29 25.06 -8.75
N GLU A 264 -12.24 25.90 -8.78
CA GLU A 264 -11.09 25.72 -9.68
C GLU A 264 -10.19 24.57 -9.19
N PHE A 265 -9.82 23.66 -10.08
CA PHE A 265 -8.87 22.57 -9.79
C PHE A 265 -7.43 23.01 -10.04
N LYS A 266 -6.57 22.88 -9.01
CA LYS A 266 -5.14 23.16 -9.08
C LYS A 266 -4.35 21.86 -8.99
N TYR A 267 -3.88 21.35 -10.12
CA TYR A 267 -3.11 20.09 -10.20
C TYR A 267 -1.83 20.12 -9.35
N SER A 268 -1.21 21.31 -9.14
CA SER A 268 0.00 21.44 -8.31
C SER A 268 -0.19 21.05 -6.85
N ASP A 269 -1.42 21.15 -6.35
CA ASP A 269 -1.76 20.80 -4.97
C ASP A 269 -2.08 19.31 -4.80
N ASN A 270 -2.29 18.60 -5.91
CA ASN A 270 -2.67 17.19 -5.92
C ASN A 270 -1.50 16.29 -5.49
N LEU A 271 -1.79 15.28 -4.67
CA LEU A 271 -0.77 14.33 -4.14
C LEU A 271 -0.08 13.52 -5.23
N ASP A 272 -0.79 13.10 -6.28
CA ASP A 272 -0.17 12.35 -7.39
C ASP A 272 0.86 13.19 -8.14
N TYR A 273 0.59 14.50 -8.29
CA TYR A 273 1.57 15.43 -8.87
C TYR A 273 2.77 15.62 -7.93
N LYS A 274 2.56 15.80 -6.61
CA LYS A 274 3.63 15.93 -5.62
C LYS A 274 4.49 14.67 -5.52
N LEU A 275 3.87 13.49 -5.60
CA LEU A 275 4.59 12.22 -5.67
C LEU A 275 5.53 12.18 -6.87
N LEU A 276 5.01 12.53 -8.06
CA LEU A 276 5.80 12.52 -9.28
C LEU A 276 6.89 13.60 -9.26
N GLN A 277 6.62 14.77 -8.69
CA GLN A 277 7.63 15.82 -8.49
C GLN A 277 8.77 15.32 -7.59
N THR A 278 8.45 14.56 -6.53
CA THR A 278 9.44 13.94 -5.65
C THR A 278 10.23 12.85 -6.36
N GLN A 279 9.58 12.05 -7.22
CA GLN A 279 10.26 11.06 -8.08
C GLN A 279 11.20 11.73 -9.10
N ALA A 280 10.79 12.85 -9.71
CA ALA A 280 11.65 13.62 -10.60
C ALA A 280 12.88 14.18 -9.85
N HIS A 281 12.70 14.62 -8.60
CA HIS A 281 13.81 15.03 -7.75
C HIS A 281 14.77 13.87 -7.45
N LEU A 282 14.25 12.68 -7.14
CA LEU A 282 15.06 11.46 -6.92
C LEU A 282 15.84 11.08 -8.18
N ALA A 283 15.23 11.12 -9.37
CA ALA A 283 15.93 10.85 -10.62
C ALA A 283 17.04 11.89 -10.92
N LYS A 284 16.80 13.16 -10.60
CA LYS A 284 17.82 14.21 -10.66
C LYS A 284 18.98 13.94 -9.72
N LEU A 285 18.70 13.47 -8.49
CA LEU A 285 19.73 13.05 -7.54
C LEU A 285 20.49 11.82 -8.04
N SER A 286 19.82 10.84 -8.66
CA SER A 286 20.45 9.69 -9.28
C SER A 286 21.42 10.12 -10.38
N LEU A 287 21.02 11.01 -11.27
CA LEU A 287 21.91 11.60 -12.29
C LEU A 287 23.12 12.32 -11.64
N ARG A 288 22.88 13.06 -10.56
CA ARG A 288 23.96 13.74 -9.83
C ARG A 288 24.91 12.76 -9.17
N ARG A 289 24.41 11.64 -8.64
CA ARG A 289 25.23 10.57 -8.06
C ARG A 289 26.19 9.98 -9.10
N GLU A 290 25.70 9.68 -10.30
CA GLU A 290 26.55 9.15 -11.38
C GLU A 290 27.62 10.17 -11.83
N ARG A 291 27.31 11.47 -11.83
CA ARG A 291 28.31 12.52 -12.08
C ARG A 291 29.36 12.60 -10.98
N TYR A 292 28.96 12.47 -9.71
CA TYR A 292 29.86 12.56 -8.57
C TYR A 292 30.71 11.31 -8.38
N ALA A 293 30.40 10.21 -9.06
CA ALA A 293 31.24 9.01 -9.14
C ALA A 293 32.57 9.23 -9.89
N TYR A 294 32.78 10.39 -10.54
CA TYR A 294 34.07 10.83 -11.07
C TYR A 294 34.97 11.47 -10.00
N LEU A 295 34.43 11.89 -8.87
CA LEU A 295 35.20 12.49 -7.79
C LEU A 295 36.05 11.42 -7.10
N PRO A 296 37.23 11.78 -6.58
CA PRO A 296 37.98 10.86 -5.73
C PRO A 296 37.18 10.45 -4.49
N SER A 297 37.42 9.22 -4.01
CA SER A 297 36.98 8.80 -2.68
C SER A 297 38.16 8.71 -1.72
N LEU A 298 37.93 9.07 -0.45
CA LEU A 298 38.93 9.09 0.60
C LEU A 298 38.41 8.31 1.81
N GLY A 299 39.19 7.33 2.28
CA GLY A 299 38.93 6.57 3.49
C GLY A 299 40.15 6.44 4.37
N ALA A 300 39.93 6.37 5.68
CA ALA A 300 40.95 6.00 6.64
C ALA A 300 40.67 4.60 7.19
N PHE A 301 41.73 3.91 7.59
CA PHE A 301 41.59 2.61 8.22
C PHE A 301 42.67 2.42 9.30
N PHE A 302 42.33 1.60 10.28
CA PHE A 302 43.20 1.09 11.32
C PHE A 302 42.99 -0.41 11.43
N THR A 303 44.11 -1.18 11.38
CA THR A 303 44.07 -2.64 11.47
C THR A 303 45.00 -3.08 12.59
N HIS A 304 44.51 -3.94 13.47
CA HIS A 304 45.32 -4.69 14.41
C HIS A 304 45.02 -6.17 14.24
N GLN A 305 46.05 -6.96 13.96
CA GLN A 305 45.91 -8.41 13.76
C GLN A 305 47.04 -9.18 14.48
N GLN A 306 46.72 -10.39 14.87
CA GLN A 306 47.63 -11.36 15.40
C GLN A 306 47.85 -12.45 14.34
N ASN A 307 49.12 -12.82 14.10
CA ASN A 307 49.50 -13.77 13.07
C ASN A 307 50.18 -14.97 13.72
N ALA A 308 49.70 -16.16 13.46
CA ALA A 308 50.35 -17.42 13.81
C ALA A 308 50.92 -18.06 12.53
N LEU A 309 52.21 -18.21 12.49
CA LEU A 309 52.95 -18.81 11.39
C LEU A 309 53.55 -20.13 11.88
N ARG A 310 53.16 -21.28 11.29
CA ARG A 310 53.45 -22.62 11.83
C ARG A 310 53.84 -23.59 10.72
N ASN A 311 54.71 -24.54 11.03
CA ASN A 311 55.03 -25.69 10.16
C ASN A 311 54.27 -26.98 10.58
N GLU A 312 53.54 -26.92 11.70
CA GLU A 312 52.69 -28.00 12.20
C GLU A 312 51.32 -27.45 12.54
N PHE A 313 50.28 -28.30 12.54
CA PHE A 313 48.91 -27.87 12.89
C PHE A 313 48.76 -27.81 14.44
N ASP A 314 49.25 -26.69 15.00
CA ASP A 314 49.30 -26.42 16.45
C ASP A 314 48.71 -25.03 16.81
N ILE A 315 47.73 -24.58 16.05
CA ILE A 315 47.17 -23.22 16.16
C ILE A 315 46.54 -22.99 17.56
N PHE A 316 46.08 -24.05 18.21
CA PHE A 316 45.49 -24.00 19.53
C PHE A 316 46.48 -24.13 20.69
N ASP A 317 47.76 -24.30 20.38
CA ASP A 317 48.81 -24.34 21.40
C ASP A 317 49.07 -22.94 21.95
N THR A 318 48.75 -22.76 23.24
CA THR A 318 48.83 -21.47 23.94
C THR A 318 50.26 -21.07 24.29
N ASP A 319 51.22 -22.02 24.23
CA ASP A 319 52.61 -21.73 24.52
C ASP A 319 53.36 -21.15 23.34
N LYS A 320 52.77 -21.24 22.16
CA LYS A 320 53.39 -20.71 20.91
C LYS A 320 52.93 -19.26 20.65
N LYS A 321 53.92 -18.39 20.37
CA LYS A 321 53.71 -16.94 20.21
C LYS A 321 52.95 -16.61 18.94
N TRP A 322 52.00 -15.66 19.04
CA TRP A 322 51.40 -14.96 17.96
C TRP A 322 52.17 -13.65 17.73
N PHE A 323 52.26 -13.21 16.47
CA PHE A 323 52.99 -12.02 16.07
C PHE A 323 52.00 -10.89 15.74
N PRO A 324 52.03 -9.77 16.52
CA PRO A 324 51.11 -8.66 16.27
C PRO A 324 51.57 -7.85 15.05
N THR A 325 50.59 -7.41 14.28
CA THR A 325 50.74 -6.41 13.23
C THR A 325 49.72 -5.31 13.45
N THR A 326 50.19 -4.07 13.61
CA THR A 326 49.31 -2.91 13.78
C THR A 326 49.67 -1.86 12.75
N LEU A 327 48.69 -1.37 12.02
CA LEU A 327 48.90 -0.32 11.03
C LEU A 327 47.65 0.57 10.92
N TRP A 328 47.88 1.81 10.54
CA TRP A 328 46.87 2.73 10.10
C TRP A 328 47.23 3.36 8.77
N GLY A 329 46.25 3.83 8.04
CA GLY A 329 46.51 4.47 6.77
C GLY A 329 45.31 5.24 6.25
N VAL A 330 45.61 6.02 5.19
CA VAL A 330 44.58 6.72 4.41
C VAL A 330 44.66 6.22 2.99
N LYS A 331 43.53 5.86 2.41
CA LYS A 331 43.42 5.37 1.04
C LYS A 331 42.59 6.37 0.22
N MET A 332 43.20 6.91 -0.84
CA MET A 332 42.51 7.70 -1.86
C MET A 332 42.36 6.87 -3.13
N SER A 333 41.15 6.80 -3.66
CA SER A 333 40.87 6.15 -4.95
C SER A 333 40.41 7.21 -5.95
N ILE A 334 41.15 7.33 -7.05
CA ILE A 334 40.90 8.32 -8.11
C ILE A 334 40.59 7.54 -9.40
N PRO A 335 39.34 7.59 -9.91
CA PRO A 335 39.00 6.92 -11.17
C PRO A 335 39.59 7.71 -12.36
N ILE A 336 40.61 7.16 -13.03
CA ILE A 336 41.31 7.82 -14.15
C ILE A 336 40.67 7.41 -15.49
N PHE A 337 40.46 6.11 -15.70
CA PHE A 337 39.92 5.58 -16.96
C PHE A 337 39.07 4.35 -16.69
N ASP A 338 37.86 4.30 -17.29
CA ASP A 338 36.87 3.25 -17.09
C ASP A 338 36.21 2.78 -18.41
N SER A 339 36.90 2.98 -19.53
CA SER A 339 36.43 2.62 -20.88
C SER A 339 35.04 3.20 -21.23
N GLY A 340 34.67 4.34 -20.61
CA GLY A 340 33.43 5.03 -20.90
C GLY A 340 32.22 4.57 -20.09
N MET A 341 32.38 3.63 -19.15
CA MET A 341 31.32 3.07 -18.32
C MET A 341 30.56 4.15 -17.57
N LYS A 342 31.22 5.08 -16.89
CA LYS A 342 30.58 6.19 -16.16
C LYS A 342 29.83 7.14 -17.09
N GLY A 343 30.41 7.43 -18.28
CA GLY A 343 29.75 8.23 -19.31
C GLY A 343 28.41 7.61 -19.76
N ALA A 344 28.41 6.29 -19.99
CA ALA A 344 27.22 5.54 -20.33
C ALA A 344 26.16 5.59 -19.19
N LYS A 345 26.57 5.40 -17.91
CA LYS A 345 25.68 5.51 -16.75
C LYS A 345 25.08 6.90 -16.60
N ILE A 346 25.84 7.97 -16.82
CA ILE A 346 25.32 9.34 -16.82
C ILE A 346 24.30 9.54 -17.94
N SER A 347 24.56 9.03 -19.14
CA SER A 347 23.63 9.11 -20.26
C SER A 347 22.33 8.39 -19.94
N GLN A 348 22.40 7.17 -19.38
CA GLN A 348 21.21 6.42 -18.93
C GLN A 348 20.41 7.20 -17.88
N ALA A 349 21.07 7.69 -16.83
CA ALA A 349 20.43 8.46 -15.77
C ALA A 349 19.80 9.77 -16.29
N LYS A 350 20.40 10.41 -17.30
CA LYS A 350 19.86 11.58 -17.98
C LYS A 350 18.57 11.25 -18.73
N GLN A 351 18.55 10.13 -19.46
CA GLN A 351 17.35 9.68 -20.16
C GLN A 351 16.22 9.28 -19.18
N GLU A 352 16.55 8.63 -18.07
CA GLU A 352 15.55 8.28 -17.05
C GLU A 352 14.95 9.54 -16.41
N TYR A 353 15.76 10.55 -16.10
CA TYR A 353 15.25 11.83 -15.62
C TYR A 353 14.35 12.53 -16.67
N SER A 354 14.75 12.53 -17.96
CA SER A 354 13.93 13.08 -19.04
C SER A 354 12.59 12.35 -19.18
N LYS A 355 12.59 11.02 -19.06
CA LYS A 355 11.38 10.19 -19.08
C LYS A 355 10.40 10.57 -17.97
N ILE A 356 10.90 10.79 -16.75
CA ILE A 356 10.06 11.22 -15.62
C ILE A 356 9.47 12.62 -15.87
N LEU A 357 10.23 13.56 -16.45
CA LEU A 357 9.72 14.87 -16.81
C LEU A 357 8.61 14.80 -17.86
N ASN A 358 8.70 13.87 -18.84
CA ASN A 358 7.63 13.63 -19.79
C ASN A 358 6.38 13.05 -19.11
N THR A 359 6.58 12.09 -18.20
CA THR A 359 5.48 11.53 -17.38
C THR A 359 4.82 12.61 -16.53
N GLN A 360 5.59 13.58 -15.99
CA GLN A 360 5.04 14.70 -15.22
C GLN A 360 4.10 15.56 -16.06
N LYS A 361 4.47 15.88 -17.31
CA LYS A 361 3.59 16.61 -18.23
C LYS A 361 2.33 15.81 -18.58
N GLN A 362 2.47 14.50 -18.78
CA GLN A 362 1.33 13.62 -19.06
C GLN A 362 0.37 13.56 -17.87
N ILE A 363 0.86 13.41 -16.64
CA ILE A 363 0.04 13.39 -15.43
C ILE A 363 -0.65 14.72 -15.19
N GLU A 364 0.00 15.86 -15.47
CA GLU A 364 -0.63 17.17 -15.40
C GLU A 364 -1.90 17.23 -16.29
N GLN A 365 -1.79 16.79 -17.55
CA GLN A 365 -2.95 16.75 -18.45
C GLN A 365 -4.01 15.75 -17.98
N SER A 366 -3.57 14.57 -17.54
CA SER A 366 -4.47 13.53 -17.01
C SER A 366 -5.25 14.00 -15.79
N LEU A 367 -4.62 14.70 -14.85
CA LEU A 367 -5.29 15.23 -13.65
C LEU A 367 -6.33 16.30 -13.99
N LYS A 368 -6.05 17.17 -14.98
CA LYS A 368 -7.04 18.13 -15.49
C LYS A 368 -8.27 17.42 -16.06
N ILE A 369 -8.05 16.41 -16.93
CA ILE A 369 -9.14 15.59 -17.50
C ILE A 369 -9.91 14.85 -16.41
N GLN A 370 -9.22 14.27 -15.43
CA GLN A 370 -9.89 13.56 -14.32
C GLN A 370 -10.76 14.50 -13.48
N ALA A 371 -10.31 15.72 -13.21
CA ALA A 371 -11.09 16.70 -12.48
C ALA A 371 -12.35 17.12 -13.25
N GLU A 372 -12.21 17.40 -14.56
CA GLU A 372 -13.33 17.72 -15.43
C GLU A 372 -14.34 16.56 -15.54
N SER A 373 -13.83 15.32 -15.72
CA SER A 373 -14.68 14.12 -15.75
C SER A 373 -15.41 13.91 -14.44
N ALA A 374 -14.74 14.06 -13.27
CA ALA A 374 -15.40 13.89 -11.98
C ALA A 374 -16.50 14.92 -11.72
N LYS A 375 -16.32 16.17 -12.19
CA LYS A 375 -17.35 17.21 -12.12
C LYS A 375 -18.56 16.85 -13.02
N ALA A 376 -18.29 16.44 -14.25
CA ALA A 376 -19.34 16.04 -15.19
C ALA A 376 -20.09 14.79 -14.69
N ASP A 377 -19.37 13.78 -14.20
CA ASP A 377 -19.94 12.56 -13.66
C ASP A 377 -20.87 12.85 -12.45
N PHE A 378 -20.44 13.73 -11.53
CA PHE A 378 -21.25 14.12 -10.38
C PHE A 378 -22.52 14.88 -10.80
N THR A 379 -22.39 15.86 -11.70
CA THR A 379 -23.55 16.65 -12.18
C THR A 379 -24.56 15.75 -12.88
N SER A 380 -24.10 14.87 -13.78
CA SER A 380 -25.00 13.93 -14.50
C SER A 380 -25.64 12.90 -13.56
N ALA A 381 -24.89 12.42 -12.57
CA ALA A 381 -25.45 11.48 -11.57
C ALA A 381 -26.51 12.17 -10.69
N LEU A 382 -26.29 13.43 -10.33
CA LEU A 382 -27.27 14.22 -9.54
C LEU A 382 -28.57 14.46 -10.33
N GLU A 383 -28.45 14.86 -11.59
CA GLU A 383 -29.61 15.03 -12.48
C GLU A 383 -30.37 13.72 -12.65
N ARG A 384 -29.67 12.60 -12.89
CA ARG A 384 -30.28 11.29 -13.01
C ARG A 384 -31.00 10.88 -11.71
N TYR A 385 -30.38 11.11 -10.55
CA TYR A 385 -31.00 10.82 -9.26
C TYR A 385 -32.31 11.61 -9.08
N MET A 386 -32.34 12.90 -9.43
CA MET A 386 -33.56 13.73 -9.35
C MET A 386 -34.65 13.20 -10.26
N ASN A 387 -34.32 12.87 -11.50
CA ASN A 387 -35.27 12.33 -12.48
C ASN A 387 -35.81 10.95 -12.07
N GLU A 388 -34.98 10.03 -11.60
CA GLU A 388 -35.41 8.71 -11.15
C GLU A 388 -36.24 8.77 -9.87
N LYS A 389 -35.99 9.74 -8.99
CA LYS A 389 -36.81 10.00 -7.82
C LYS A 389 -38.23 10.43 -8.21
N GLU A 390 -38.38 11.31 -9.21
CA GLU A 390 -39.66 11.72 -9.74
C GLU A 390 -40.39 10.55 -10.44
N ASN A 391 -39.68 9.78 -11.27
CA ASN A 391 -40.21 8.59 -11.93
C ASN A 391 -40.70 7.56 -10.92
N LEU A 392 -39.98 7.33 -9.82
CA LEU A 392 -40.39 6.42 -8.76
C LEU A 392 -41.71 6.89 -8.13
N ASN A 393 -41.85 8.17 -7.80
CA ASN A 393 -43.09 8.74 -7.25
C ASN A 393 -44.26 8.59 -8.21
N LEU A 394 -44.04 8.75 -9.52
CA LEU A 394 -45.09 8.59 -10.53
C LEU A 394 -45.53 7.12 -10.69
N THR A 395 -44.54 6.21 -10.78
CA THR A 395 -44.84 4.76 -10.93
C THR A 395 -45.47 4.18 -9.67
N GLU A 396 -45.09 4.64 -8.47
CA GLU A 396 -45.73 4.29 -7.22
C GLU A 396 -47.23 4.73 -7.21
N LYS A 397 -47.52 5.96 -7.64
CA LYS A 397 -48.89 6.44 -7.79
C LYS A 397 -49.72 5.61 -8.78
N ILE A 398 -49.10 5.23 -9.92
CA ILE A 398 -49.74 4.37 -10.93
C ILE A 398 -50.05 3.01 -10.31
N TYR A 399 -49.06 2.37 -9.68
CA TYR A 399 -49.23 1.07 -9.03
C TYR A 399 -50.33 1.10 -7.97
N ASN A 400 -50.33 2.08 -7.07
CA ASN A 400 -51.32 2.22 -6.00
C ASN A 400 -52.71 2.45 -6.57
N LYS A 401 -52.86 3.26 -7.62
CA LYS A 401 -54.18 3.45 -8.30
C LYS A 401 -54.68 2.17 -8.98
N THR A 402 -53.78 1.43 -9.64
CA THR A 402 -54.11 0.16 -10.29
C THR A 402 -54.49 -0.89 -9.23
N LEU A 403 -53.80 -0.91 -8.09
CA LEU A 403 -54.14 -1.77 -6.95
C LEU A 403 -55.56 -1.51 -6.42
N ILE A 404 -55.93 -0.22 -6.27
CA ILE A 404 -57.29 0.15 -5.84
C ILE A 404 -58.31 -0.31 -6.89
N LYS A 405 -58.09 -0.02 -8.18
CA LYS A 405 -58.97 -0.46 -9.27
C LYS A 405 -59.12 -1.97 -9.31
N TYR A 406 -58.05 -2.74 -9.10
CA TYR A 406 -58.08 -4.19 -9.04
C TYR A 406 -58.99 -4.68 -7.88
N LYS A 407 -58.87 -4.08 -6.70
CA LYS A 407 -59.71 -4.40 -5.52
C LYS A 407 -61.20 -4.10 -5.75
N GLU A 408 -61.49 -3.09 -6.56
CA GLU A 408 -62.88 -2.73 -6.94
C GLU A 408 -63.37 -3.50 -8.18
N GLY A 409 -62.57 -4.45 -8.71
CA GLY A 409 -62.95 -5.22 -9.93
C GLY A 409 -62.90 -4.40 -11.23
N LEU A 410 -62.21 -3.23 -11.23
CA LEU A 410 -62.13 -2.30 -12.37
C LEU A 410 -60.78 -2.42 -13.14
N ALA A 411 -59.89 -3.30 -12.71
CA ALA A 411 -58.66 -3.63 -13.39
C ALA A 411 -58.40 -5.13 -13.30
N THR A 412 -57.65 -5.68 -14.24
CA THR A 412 -57.27 -7.09 -14.31
C THR A 412 -56.02 -7.37 -13.47
N SER A 413 -55.80 -8.64 -13.10
CA SER A 413 -54.55 -9.10 -12.46
C SER A 413 -53.32 -8.86 -13.34
N LEU A 414 -53.46 -8.91 -14.66
CA LEU A 414 -52.41 -8.60 -15.63
C LEU A 414 -52.00 -7.12 -15.57
N GLU A 415 -52.97 -6.20 -15.56
CA GLU A 415 -52.71 -4.76 -15.43
C GLU A 415 -51.97 -4.43 -14.12
N LEU A 416 -52.39 -5.06 -13.02
CA LEU A 416 -51.72 -4.91 -11.71
C LEU A 416 -50.29 -5.46 -11.77
N ALA A 417 -50.07 -6.64 -12.36
CA ALA A 417 -48.73 -7.22 -12.51
C ALA A 417 -47.79 -6.36 -13.38
N GLN A 418 -48.32 -5.74 -14.44
CA GLN A 418 -47.58 -4.79 -15.28
C GLN A 418 -47.19 -3.54 -14.50
N ALA A 419 -48.13 -2.92 -13.77
CA ALA A 419 -47.90 -1.74 -12.96
C ALA A 419 -46.84 -2.04 -11.86
N GLN A 420 -46.93 -3.22 -11.23
CA GLN A 420 -45.96 -3.69 -10.23
C GLN A 420 -44.55 -3.87 -10.86
N SER A 421 -44.46 -4.52 -12.01
CA SER A 421 -43.20 -4.73 -12.72
C SER A 421 -42.52 -3.39 -13.08
N GLN A 422 -43.32 -2.43 -13.56
CA GLN A 422 -42.85 -1.08 -13.86
C GLN A 422 -42.36 -0.36 -12.59
N PHE A 423 -43.10 -0.43 -11.48
CA PHE A 423 -42.69 0.15 -10.20
C PHE A 423 -41.38 -0.46 -9.69
N LEU A 424 -41.23 -1.79 -9.70
CA LEU A 424 -40.03 -2.49 -9.28
C LEU A 424 -38.80 -2.14 -10.17
N SER A 425 -39.00 -2.02 -11.48
CA SER A 425 -37.95 -1.60 -12.41
C SER A 425 -37.50 -0.17 -12.12
N THR A 426 -38.42 0.77 -11.93
CA THR A 426 -38.09 2.17 -11.60
C THR A 426 -37.44 2.28 -10.22
N GLN A 427 -37.88 1.46 -9.26
CA GLN A 427 -37.24 1.37 -7.94
C GLN A 427 -35.76 0.93 -8.07
N ALA A 428 -35.46 -0.08 -8.90
CA ALA A 428 -34.10 -0.51 -9.14
C ALA A 428 -33.24 0.60 -9.78
N ASN A 429 -33.80 1.35 -10.74
CA ASN A 429 -33.14 2.50 -11.36
C ASN A 429 -32.85 3.61 -10.33
N TYR A 430 -33.81 3.93 -9.47
CA TYR A 430 -33.65 4.93 -8.41
C TYR A 430 -32.56 4.52 -7.40
N VAL A 431 -32.52 3.25 -6.98
CA VAL A 431 -31.47 2.70 -6.09
C VAL A 431 -30.09 2.82 -6.72
N ASN A 432 -29.97 2.49 -8.02
CA ASN A 432 -28.72 2.64 -8.75
C ASN A 432 -28.31 4.11 -8.87
N ALA A 433 -29.24 5.00 -9.17
CA ALA A 433 -28.97 6.44 -9.28
C ALA A 433 -28.53 7.03 -7.92
N MET A 434 -29.10 6.59 -6.80
CA MET A 434 -28.64 6.96 -5.46
C MET A 434 -27.18 6.55 -5.22
N LEU A 435 -26.84 5.32 -5.55
CA LEU A 435 -25.48 4.82 -5.36
C LEU A 435 -24.49 5.57 -6.26
N ASP A 436 -24.88 5.85 -7.51
CA ASP A 436 -24.05 6.58 -8.46
C ASP A 436 -23.76 8.02 -8.01
N VAL A 437 -24.76 8.76 -7.49
CA VAL A 437 -24.52 10.12 -7.01
C VAL A 437 -23.62 10.14 -5.76
N LEU A 438 -23.78 9.18 -4.85
CA LEU A 438 -22.91 9.07 -3.67
C LEU A 438 -21.46 8.71 -4.04
N ASN A 439 -21.29 7.77 -4.97
CA ASN A 439 -19.95 7.36 -5.43
C ASN A 439 -19.27 8.47 -6.24
N SER A 440 -20.00 9.15 -7.14
CA SER A 440 -19.44 10.28 -7.91
C SER A 440 -19.07 11.45 -7.01
N LYS A 441 -19.87 11.71 -5.96
CA LYS A 441 -19.57 12.68 -4.90
C LYS A 441 -18.27 12.34 -4.18
N ALA A 442 -18.11 11.09 -3.68
CA ALA A 442 -16.89 10.66 -2.99
C ALA A 442 -15.66 10.78 -3.90
N ARG A 443 -15.80 10.43 -5.19
CA ARG A 443 -14.74 10.58 -6.20
C ARG A 443 -14.39 12.04 -6.45
N LEU A 444 -15.39 12.93 -6.57
CA LEU A 444 -15.17 14.36 -6.73
C LEU A 444 -14.45 14.95 -5.51
N GLU A 445 -14.90 14.63 -4.30
CA GLU A 445 -14.29 15.05 -3.05
C GLU A 445 -12.82 14.60 -2.96
N LYS A 446 -12.51 13.35 -3.35
CA LYS A 446 -11.13 12.84 -3.39
C LYS A 446 -10.28 13.64 -4.36
N ILE A 447 -10.74 13.85 -5.60
CA ILE A 447 -9.94 14.52 -6.64
C ILE A 447 -9.71 16.00 -6.30
N MET A 448 -10.73 16.68 -5.83
CA MET A 448 -10.67 18.12 -5.50
C MET A 448 -9.94 18.42 -4.20
N ASN A 449 -9.99 17.52 -3.20
CA ASN A 449 -9.37 17.66 -1.88
C ASN A 449 -8.09 16.83 -1.71
N ASN A 450 -7.53 16.29 -2.78
CA ASN A 450 -6.31 15.47 -2.76
C ASN A 450 -5.06 16.35 -2.59
N LYS A 451 -4.88 16.91 -1.36
CA LYS A 451 -3.79 17.85 -1.00
C LYS A 451 -2.70 17.19 -0.16
#